data_2872b05a2ef70ad11cc9fc57d782fdf1
#
_entry.id   2872b05a2ef70ad11cc9fc57d782fdf1
#
_cell.length_a   1.000
_cell.length_b   1.000
_cell.length_c   1.000
_cell.angle_alpha   90.00
_cell.angle_beta   90.00
_cell.angle_gamma   90.00
#
_symmetry.space_group_name_H-M   'P 1'
#
loop_
_entity.id
_entity.type
_entity.pdbx_description
1 polymer ?
#
loop_
_entity_poly.entity_id
_entity_poly.type
_entity_poly.pdbx_seq_one_letter_code
_entity_poly.pdbx_strand_id
1 'polypeptide(L)'
;MRWKLVFVCVFFVLTGSVLGNAHPQKFEKAEFYAVMKSATPDAINTELETIKDAPEKEREGYEGALLMRKAGLLKKPKDRLSFFKQGRIKLETALVADPDNAEFHFLRLIIQEHAPKIVKYHSDIEKDKALIIKSFKDLSPAVRHAILDYCENSKVLHKEDFS
;
A
#
# COMPACT_ATOMS: atom_id res chain seq x y z
N MET A 1 -23.11 -48.08 -58.90
CA MET A 1 -22.64 -48.21 -57.51
C MET A 1 -21.90 -46.95 -57.16
N ARG A 2 -22.50 -46.08 -56.36
CA ARG A 2 -22.00 -44.68 -56.11
C ARG A 2 -21.43 -44.65 -54.70
N TRP A 3 -20.11 -44.51 -54.58
CA TRP A 3 -19.37 -44.44 -53.36
C TRP A 3 -19.38 -42.94 -52.90
N LYS A 4 -20.03 -42.66 -51.79
CA LYS A 4 -20.01 -41.33 -51.15
C LYS A 4 -18.84 -41.29 -50.19
N LEU A 5 -17.82 -40.53 -50.54
CA LEU A 5 -16.74 -40.14 -49.65
C LEU A 5 -17.28 -39.11 -48.65
N VAL A 6 -17.28 -39.46 -47.35
CA VAL A 6 -17.57 -38.54 -46.25
C VAL A 6 -16.26 -37.94 -45.80
N PHE A 7 -16.06 -36.65 -46.07
CA PHE A 7 -14.94 -35.87 -45.51
C PHE A 7 -15.30 -35.50 -44.06
N VAL A 8 -14.61 -36.11 -43.09
CA VAL A 8 -14.65 -35.69 -41.70
C VAL A 8 -13.60 -34.61 -41.51
N CYS A 9 -14.02 -33.35 -41.45
CA CYS A 9 -13.16 -32.24 -41.04
C CYS A 9 -12.97 -32.29 -39.51
N VAL A 10 -11.82 -32.76 -39.07
CA VAL A 10 -11.39 -32.65 -37.68
C VAL A 10 -10.93 -31.21 -37.45
N PHE A 11 -11.77 -30.42 -36.76
CA PHE A 11 -11.40 -29.10 -36.31
C PHE A 11 -10.51 -29.24 -35.06
N PHE A 12 -9.21 -29.08 -35.25
CA PHE A 12 -8.26 -29.03 -34.14
C PHE A 12 -8.33 -27.62 -33.51
N VAL A 13 -9.11 -27.51 -32.44
CA VAL A 13 -9.13 -26.28 -31.64
C VAL A 13 -7.85 -26.25 -30.82
N LEU A 14 -6.84 -25.49 -31.28
CA LEU A 14 -5.68 -25.12 -30.48
C LEU A 14 -6.15 -24.13 -29.37
N THR A 15 -6.42 -24.67 -28.21
CA THR A 15 -6.54 -23.83 -26.98
C THR A 15 -5.13 -23.37 -26.58
N GLY A 16 -4.70 -22.26 -27.13
CA GLY A 16 -3.49 -21.57 -26.65
C GLY A 16 -3.67 -21.14 -25.22
N SER A 17 -3.09 -21.90 -24.29
CA SER A 17 -2.92 -21.45 -22.91
C SER A 17 -1.99 -20.23 -22.93
N VAL A 18 -2.55 -19.04 -22.79
CA VAL A 18 -1.77 -17.83 -22.51
C VAL A 18 -1.25 -17.98 -21.08
N LEU A 19 -0.07 -18.58 -20.96
CA LEU A 19 0.75 -18.47 -19.75
C LEU A 19 1.15 -16.99 -19.66
N GLY A 20 0.35 -16.22 -18.92
CA GLY A 20 0.73 -14.89 -18.52
C GLY A 20 2.03 -15.00 -17.73
N ASN A 21 3.15 -14.61 -18.32
CA ASN A 21 4.39 -14.38 -17.61
C ASN A 21 4.10 -13.25 -16.61
N ALA A 22 3.78 -13.62 -15.37
CA ALA A 22 3.82 -12.68 -14.26
C ALA A 22 5.29 -12.26 -14.10
N HIS A 23 5.68 -11.15 -14.74
CA HIS A 23 6.92 -10.48 -14.40
C HIS A 23 6.82 -10.12 -12.92
N PRO A 24 7.86 -10.36 -12.12
CA PRO A 24 7.88 -9.85 -10.76
C PRO A 24 7.66 -8.33 -10.86
N GLN A 25 6.56 -7.88 -10.28
CA GLN A 25 6.19 -6.45 -10.34
C GLN A 25 7.19 -5.70 -9.46
N LYS A 26 8.04 -4.88 -10.07
CA LYS A 26 8.99 -4.04 -9.36
C LYS A 26 8.23 -3.08 -8.45
N PHE A 27 8.75 -2.82 -7.26
CA PHE A 27 8.17 -1.85 -6.34
C PHE A 27 8.12 -0.44 -6.95
N GLU A 28 6.91 0.13 -6.95
CA GLU A 28 6.65 1.49 -7.42
C GLU A 28 5.81 2.24 -6.36
N LYS A 29 6.33 3.41 -5.91
CA LYS A 29 5.67 4.20 -4.86
C LYS A 29 4.23 4.61 -5.21
N ALA A 30 3.96 4.90 -6.48
CA ALA A 30 2.63 5.28 -6.92
C ALA A 30 1.62 4.13 -6.73
N GLU A 31 2.01 2.90 -7.04
CA GLU A 31 1.18 1.71 -6.86
C GLU A 31 0.97 1.40 -5.37
N PHE A 32 2.04 1.50 -4.57
CA PHE A 32 1.93 1.37 -3.12
C PHE A 32 0.88 2.31 -2.53
N TYR A 33 0.88 3.60 -2.92
CA TYR A 33 -0.12 4.56 -2.44
C TYR A 33 -1.52 4.30 -2.99
N ALA A 34 -1.66 3.79 -4.21
CA ALA A 34 -2.94 3.35 -4.75
C ALA A 34 -3.52 2.20 -3.92
N VAL A 35 -2.68 1.23 -3.53
CA VAL A 35 -3.07 0.14 -2.63
C VAL A 35 -3.42 0.66 -1.24
N MET A 36 -2.66 1.59 -0.67
CA MET A 36 -2.96 2.20 0.63
C MET A 36 -4.33 2.91 0.62
N LYS A 37 -4.70 3.56 -0.47
CA LYS A 37 -5.97 4.30 -0.63
C LYS A 37 -7.16 3.34 -0.78
N SER A 38 -7.11 2.41 -1.73
CA SER A 38 -8.24 1.60 -2.19
C SER A 38 -8.24 0.15 -1.69
N ALA A 39 -7.48 -0.15 -0.65
CA ALA A 39 -7.08 -1.47 -0.22
C ALA A 39 -8.20 -2.51 -0.13
N THR A 40 -7.97 -3.65 -0.76
CA THR A 40 -8.56 -4.94 -0.42
C THR A 40 -7.52 -5.81 0.28
N PRO A 41 -7.93 -6.82 1.08
CA PRO A 41 -6.96 -7.73 1.69
C PRO A 41 -6.01 -8.40 0.68
N ASP A 42 -6.51 -8.73 -0.51
CA ASP A 42 -5.72 -9.38 -1.56
C ASP A 42 -4.72 -8.41 -2.20
N ALA A 43 -5.14 -7.17 -2.51
CA ALA A 43 -4.23 -6.15 -3.02
C ALA A 43 -3.09 -5.87 -2.02
N ILE A 44 -3.41 -5.79 -0.72
CA ILE A 44 -2.36 -5.62 0.31
C ILE A 44 -1.43 -6.83 0.37
N ASN A 45 -1.94 -8.06 0.24
CA ASN A 45 -1.09 -9.25 0.23
C ASN A 45 -0.13 -9.24 -0.97
N THR A 46 -0.62 -8.85 -2.15
CA THR A 46 0.21 -8.70 -3.35
C THR A 46 1.28 -7.63 -3.12
N GLU A 47 0.90 -6.47 -2.58
CA GLU A 47 1.85 -5.39 -2.33
C GLU A 47 2.90 -5.75 -1.26
N LEU A 48 2.54 -6.54 -0.24
CA LEU A 48 3.49 -7.10 0.72
C LEU A 48 4.56 -7.99 0.07
N GLU A 49 4.27 -8.64 -1.05
CA GLU A 49 5.28 -9.33 -1.85
C GLU A 49 6.13 -8.35 -2.67
N THR A 50 5.49 -7.35 -3.27
CA THR A 50 6.14 -6.34 -4.13
C THR A 50 7.14 -5.48 -3.34
N ILE A 51 6.84 -5.10 -2.10
CA ILE A 51 7.76 -4.29 -1.28
C ILE A 51 9.07 -5.00 -0.93
N LYS A 52 9.21 -6.31 -1.18
CA LYS A 52 10.49 -7.01 -1.03
C LYS A 52 11.55 -6.44 -1.97
N ASP A 53 11.14 -5.83 -3.07
CA ASP A 53 12.00 -5.15 -4.05
C ASP A 53 12.20 -3.65 -3.73
N ALA A 54 11.56 -3.13 -2.68
CA ALA A 54 11.78 -1.78 -2.20
C ALA A 54 13.21 -1.63 -1.61
N PRO A 55 13.76 -0.39 -1.57
CA PRO A 55 15.03 -0.14 -0.91
C PRO A 55 15.02 -0.69 0.52
N GLU A 56 16.08 -1.41 0.90
CA GLU A 56 16.16 -2.14 2.17
C GLU A 56 15.80 -1.26 3.38
N LYS A 57 16.31 -0.02 3.39
CA LYS A 57 16.06 0.94 4.47
C LYS A 57 14.61 1.42 4.59
N GLU A 58 13.84 1.32 3.49
CA GLU A 58 12.46 1.79 3.43
C GLU A 58 11.45 0.66 3.63
N ARG A 59 11.86 -0.58 3.36
CA ARG A 59 11.01 -1.76 3.34
C ARG A 59 10.20 -1.96 4.63
N GLU A 60 10.84 -1.80 5.78
CA GLU A 60 10.20 -2.01 7.07
C GLU A 60 9.08 -0.99 7.34
N GLY A 61 9.28 0.26 6.93
CA GLY A 61 8.27 1.31 7.05
C GLY A 61 7.05 1.03 6.19
N TYR A 62 7.25 0.65 4.93
CA TYR A 62 6.15 0.29 4.02
C TYR A 62 5.40 -0.95 4.50
N GLU A 63 6.11 -2.00 4.90
CA GLU A 63 5.49 -3.21 5.45
C GLU A 63 4.64 -2.88 6.68
N GLY A 64 5.18 -2.05 7.57
CA GLY A 64 4.48 -1.57 8.76
C GLY A 64 3.14 -0.90 8.43
N ALA A 65 3.15 0.02 7.48
CA ALA A 65 1.95 0.73 7.04
C ALA A 65 0.92 -0.22 6.42
N LEU A 66 1.35 -1.13 5.52
CA LEU A 66 0.45 -2.11 4.89
C LEU A 66 -0.19 -3.05 5.90
N LEU A 67 0.57 -3.55 6.89
CA LEU A 67 0.04 -4.43 7.93
C LEU A 67 -1.02 -3.72 8.79
N MET A 68 -0.79 -2.46 9.15
CA MET A 68 -1.79 -1.67 9.89
C MET A 68 -3.01 -1.34 9.02
N ARG A 69 -2.82 -1.06 7.73
CA ARG A 69 -3.92 -0.86 6.79
C ARG A 69 -4.75 -2.14 6.63
N LYS A 70 -4.09 -3.31 6.51
CA LYS A 70 -4.73 -4.63 6.49
C LYS A 70 -5.56 -4.88 7.74
N ALA A 71 -5.03 -4.53 8.91
CA ALA A 71 -5.74 -4.67 10.17
C ALA A 71 -7.12 -3.99 10.15
N GLY A 72 -7.23 -2.81 9.53
CA GLY A 72 -8.49 -2.08 9.38
C GLY A 72 -9.55 -2.81 8.55
N LEU A 73 -9.15 -3.74 7.68
CA LEU A 73 -10.04 -4.47 6.76
C LEU A 73 -10.51 -5.82 7.30
N LEU A 74 -9.85 -6.35 8.32
CA LEU A 74 -10.14 -7.67 8.85
C LEU A 74 -11.39 -7.65 9.74
N LYS A 75 -12.16 -8.75 9.73
CA LYS A 75 -13.38 -8.87 10.54
C LYS A 75 -13.11 -9.34 11.98
N LYS A 76 -12.15 -10.27 12.15
CA LYS A 76 -11.88 -10.89 13.46
C LYS A 76 -11.05 -9.95 14.35
N PRO A 77 -11.52 -9.57 15.55
CA PRO A 77 -10.82 -8.64 16.44
C PRO A 77 -9.40 -9.08 16.80
N LYS A 78 -9.19 -10.37 17.02
CA LYS A 78 -7.86 -10.95 17.34
C LYS A 78 -6.87 -10.71 16.20
N ASP A 79 -7.29 -10.95 14.96
CA ASP A 79 -6.43 -10.77 13.78
C ASP A 79 -6.15 -9.28 13.55
N ARG A 80 -7.18 -8.42 13.69
CA ARG A 80 -7.01 -6.95 13.62
C ARG A 80 -5.93 -6.48 14.60
N LEU A 81 -6.04 -6.87 15.86
CA LEU A 81 -5.07 -6.46 16.88
C LEU A 81 -3.67 -7.00 16.58
N SER A 82 -3.56 -8.24 16.11
CA SER A 82 -2.28 -8.88 15.77
C SER A 82 -1.58 -8.12 14.64
N PHE A 83 -2.25 -7.91 13.51
CA PHE A 83 -1.69 -7.19 12.36
C PHE A 83 -1.37 -5.73 12.69
N PHE A 84 -2.23 -5.06 13.47
CA PHE A 84 -1.97 -3.69 13.90
C PHE A 84 -0.70 -3.58 14.75
N LYS A 85 -0.52 -4.48 15.72
CA LYS A 85 0.68 -4.49 16.58
C LYS A 85 1.96 -4.75 15.78
N GLN A 86 1.93 -5.73 14.89
CA GLN A 86 3.08 -6.06 14.04
C GLN A 86 3.45 -4.86 13.15
N GLY A 87 2.46 -4.27 12.47
CA GLY A 87 2.69 -3.12 11.61
C GLY A 87 3.19 -1.90 12.38
N ARG A 88 2.63 -1.63 13.56
CA ARG A 88 3.08 -0.54 14.43
C ARG A 88 4.55 -0.71 14.81
N ILE A 89 4.97 -1.89 15.25
CA ILE A 89 6.37 -2.14 15.62
C ILE A 89 7.29 -1.81 14.43
N LYS A 90 6.97 -2.30 13.24
CA LYS A 90 7.78 -2.06 12.03
C LYS A 90 7.87 -0.58 11.66
N LEU A 91 6.74 0.12 11.56
CA LEU A 91 6.75 1.53 11.18
C LEU A 91 7.45 2.40 12.24
N GLU A 92 7.24 2.15 13.53
CA GLU A 92 7.94 2.89 14.58
C GLU A 92 9.45 2.57 14.59
N THR A 93 9.86 1.32 14.30
CA THR A 93 11.27 0.96 14.15
C THR A 93 11.91 1.73 12.99
N ALA A 94 11.23 1.81 11.85
CA ALA A 94 11.70 2.57 10.70
C ALA A 94 11.82 4.07 11.03
N LEU A 95 10.86 4.64 11.77
CA LEU A 95 10.90 6.04 12.24
C LEU A 95 11.99 6.31 13.28
N VAL A 96 12.36 5.32 14.09
CA VAL A 96 13.50 5.42 15.01
C VAL A 96 14.82 5.41 14.25
N ALA A 97 14.90 4.58 13.18
CA ALA A 97 16.10 4.48 12.35
C ALA A 97 16.30 5.72 11.44
N ASP A 98 15.21 6.37 11.01
CA ASP A 98 15.22 7.58 10.19
C ASP A 98 14.16 8.57 10.69
N PRO A 99 14.47 9.36 11.75
CA PRO A 99 13.51 10.24 12.43
C PRO A 99 13.04 11.44 11.61
N ASP A 100 13.74 11.77 10.53
CA ASP A 100 13.42 12.90 9.65
C ASP A 100 12.73 12.45 8.35
N ASN A 101 12.39 11.17 8.22
CA ASN A 101 11.75 10.63 7.03
C ASN A 101 10.29 11.07 6.93
N ALA A 102 10.05 12.15 6.21
CA ALA A 102 8.72 12.75 6.07
C ALA A 102 7.70 11.79 5.41
N GLU A 103 8.14 10.85 4.57
CA GLU A 103 7.27 9.84 3.98
C GLU A 103 6.76 8.88 5.05
N PHE A 104 7.60 8.42 5.98
CA PHE A 104 7.17 7.55 7.08
C PHE A 104 6.28 8.28 8.08
N HIS A 105 6.53 9.56 8.33
CA HIS A 105 5.64 10.41 9.11
C HIS A 105 4.26 10.54 8.43
N PHE A 106 4.22 10.68 7.11
CA PHE A 106 2.97 10.67 6.36
C PHE A 106 2.23 9.34 6.48
N LEU A 107 2.91 8.22 6.33
CA LEU A 107 2.31 6.89 6.52
C LEU A 107 1.77 6.72 7.95
N ARG A 108 2.50 7.20 8.97
CA ARG A 108 2.03 7.16 10.34
C ARG A 108 0.79 8.02 10.55
N LEU A 109 0.79 9.24 10.02
CA LEU A 109 -0.34 10.16 10.12
C LEU A 109 -1.62 9.56 9.49
N ILE A 110 -1.53 8.99 8.29
CA ILE A 110 -2.67 8.29 7.64
C ILE A 110 -3.26 7.23 8.58
N ILE A 111 -2.41 6.42 9.20
CA ILE A 111 -2.87 5.35 10.09
C ILE A 111 -3.45 5.93 11.37
N GLN A 112 -2.80 6.92 11.97
CA GLN A 112 -3.23 7.56 13.22
C GLN A 112 -4.60 8.23 13.08
N GLU A 113 -4.83 8.96 11.99
CA GLU A 113 -6.10 9.64 11.74
C GLU A 113 -7.29 8.67 11.70
N HIS A 114 -7.07 7.43 11.22
CA HIS A 114 -8.12 6.43 11.06
C HIS A 114 -8.11 5.32 12.13
N ALA A 115 -7.13 5.30 13.01
CA ALA A 115 -7.01 4.27 14.04
C ALA A 115 -8.14 4.40 15.07
N PRO A 116 -8.76 3.29 15.52
CA PRO A 116 -9.72 3.34 16.63
C PRO A 116 -9.06 3.86 17.91
N LYS A 117 -9.77 4.69 18.68
CA LYS A 117 -9.25 5.28 19.94
C LYS A 117 -8.71 4.25 20.94
N ILE A 118 -9.28 3.03 20.93
CA ILE A 118 -8.87 1.95 21.84
C ILE A 118 -7.40 1.51 21.64
N VAL A 119 -6.83 1.67 20.44
CA VAL A 119 -5.43 1.30 20.20
C VAL A 119 -4.44 2.37 20.66
N LYS A 120 -4.93 3.54 21.10
CA LYS A 120 -4.13 4.67 21.63
C LYS A 120 -2.94 5.02 20.73
N TYR A 121 -3.20 5.26 19.44
CA TYR A 121 -2.18 5.55 18.44
C TYR A 121 -2.48 6.87 17.71
N HIS A 122 -2.49 8.00 18.46
CA HIS A 122 -2.84 9.31 17.93
C HIS A 122 -1.92 10.42 18.44
N SER A 123 -0.83 10.08 19.16
CA SER A 123 -0.04 11.06 19.92
C SER A 123 0.81 11.96 19.03
N ASP A 124 1.16 11.52 17.82
CA ASP A 124 2.18 12.17 17.01
C ASP A 124 1.62 12.95 15.80
N ILE A 125 0.30 13.03 15.66
CA ILE A 125 -0.38 13.64 14.50
C ILE A 125 0.14 15.05 14.20
N GLU A 126 0.22 15.92 15.22
CA GLU A 126 0.66 17.31 15.03
C GLU A 126 2.16 17.40 14.68
N LYS A 127 2.98 16.54 15.29
CA LYS A 127 4.41 16.44 14.98
C LYS A 127 4.62 15.96 13.54
N ASP A 128 3.89 14.93 13.15
CA ASP A 128 3.96 14.36 11.81
C ASP A 128 3.52 15.39 10.77
N LYS A 129 2.38 16.06 11.00
CA LYS A 129 1.90 17.14 10.13
C LYS A 129 2.97 18.22 9.91
N ALA A 130 3.58 18.71 10.97
CA ALA A 130 4.59 19.77 10.88
C ALA A 130 5.80 19.35 10.05
N LEU A 131 6.27 18.08 10.22
CA LEU A 131 7.39 17.57 9.47
C LEU A 131 7.04 17.36 7.99
N ILE A 132 5.88 16.81 7.69
CA ILE A 132 5.39 16.60 6.33
C ILE A 132 5.34 17.93 5.57
N ILE A 133 4.73 18.96 6.16
CA ILE A 133 4.65 20.30 5.56
C ILE A 133 6.04 20.85 5.28
N LYS A 134 6.93 20.80 6.27
CA LYS A 134 8.31 21.31 6.16
C LYS A 134 9.08 20.66 5.01
N SER A 135 8.92 19.34 4.84
CA SER A 135 9.71 18.54 3.92
C SER A 135 9.02 18.28 2.57
N PHE A 136 7.80 18.78 2.37
CA PHE A 136 6.96 18.44 1.22
C PHE A 136 7.65 18.63 -0.13
N LYS A 137 8.40 19.74 -0.30
CA LYS A 137 9.07 20.07 -1.57
C LYS A 137 10.19 19.10 -1.93
N ASP A 138 10.79 18.45 -0.92
CA ASP A 138 11.89 17.50 -1.07
C ASP A 138 11.42 16.07 -1.32
N LEU A 139 10.12 15.80 -1.12
CA LEU A 139 9.54 14.48 -1.36
C LEU A 139 9.47 14.14 -2.85
N SER A 140 9.50 12.85 -3.17
CA SER A 140 9.32 12.37 -4.54
C SER A 140 7.97 12.79 -5.13
N PRO A 141 7.84 12.94 -6.46
CA PRO A 141 6.56 13.30 -7.09
C PRO A 141 5.41 12.37 -6.70
N ALA A 142 5.67 11.05 -6.59
CA ALA A 142 4.65 10.08 -6.21
C ALA A 142 4.13 10.32 -4.77
N VAL A 143 5.03 10.61 -3.82
CA VAL A 143 4.66 10.90 -2.44
C VAL A 143 3.90 12.22 -2.33
N ARG A 144 4.37 13.27 -3.00
CA ARG A 144 3.65 14.56 -3.04
C ARG A 144 2.24 14.42 -3.60
N HIS A 145 2.10 13.64 -4.68
CA HIS A 145 0.79 13.36 -5.25
C HIS A 145 -0.11 12.64 -4.24
N ALA A 146 0.40 11.61 -3.56
CA ALA A 146 -0.33 10.87 -2.55
C ALA A 146 -0.78 11.76 -1.38
N ILE A 147 0.07 12.69 -0.93
CA ILE A 147 -0.26 13.67 0.13
C ILE A 147 -1.41 14.57 -0.33
N LEU A 148 -1.31 15.18 -1.52
CA LEU A 148 -2.35 16.07 -2.03
C LEU A 148 -3.68 15.36 -2.28
N ASP A 149 -3.62 14.11 -2.72
CA ASP A 149 -4.79 13.26 -2.89
C ASP A 149 -5.43 12.89 -1.53
N TYR A 150 -4.60 12.62 -0.53
CA TYR A 150 -5.06 12.36 0.84
C TYR A 150 -5.76 13.56 1.47
N CYS A 151 -5.30 14.79 1.18
CA CYS A 151 -5.92 16.03 1.67
C CYS A 151 -7.41 16.18 1.28
N GLU A 152 -7.88 15.49 0.24
CA GLU A 152 -9.28 15.55 -0.18
C GLU A 152 -10.26 15.01 0.87
N ASN A 153 -9.80 14.09 1.73
CA ASN A 153 -10.62 13.41 2.72
C ASN A 153 -10.06 13.49 4.15
N SER A 154 -8.88 14.07 4.34
CA SER A 154 -8.24 14.23 5.65
C SER A 154 -8.90 15.36 6.45
N LYS A 155 -8.95 15.17 7.77
CA LYS A 155 -9.33 16.23 8.73
C LYS A 155 -8.11 16.91 9.32
N VAL A 156 -6.91 16.43 8.97
CA VAL A 156 -5.64 16.89 9.53
C VAL A 156 -4.83 17.67 8.49
N LEU A 157 -4.67 17.10 7.29
CA LEU A 157 -3.91 17.72 6.21
C LEU A 157 -4.85 18.39 5.21
N HIS A 158 -4.54 19.63 4.82
CA HIS A 158 -5.30 20.39 3.84
C HIS A 158 -4.39 20.85 2.70
N LYS A 159 -4.93 21.01 1.49
CA LYS A 159 -4.11 21.41 0.31
C LYS A 159 -3.43 22.77 0.52
N GLU A 160 -4.04 23.63 1.29
CA GLU A 160 -3.53 24.97 1.66
C GLU A 160 -2.25 24.88 2.51
N ASP A 161 -2.05 23.79 3.23
CA ASP A 161 -0.83 23.56 4.01
C ASP A 161 0.43 23.45 3.13
N PHE A 162 0.27 23.21 1.81
CA PHE A 162 1.33 22.91 0.85
C PHE A 162 1.49 23.95 -0.26
N SER A 163 0.82 25.08 -0.18
CA SER A 163 0.84 26.20 -1.17
C SER A 163 2.03 27.15 -0.96
#